data_19a6bec2567b0c0ae2db22f0a5b337ba
#
_entry.id   19a6bec2567b0c0ae2db22f0a5b337ba
#
_cell.length_a   1.000
_cell.length_b   1.000
_cell.length_c   1.000
_cell.angle_alpha   90.00
_cell.angle_beta   90.00
_cell.angle_gamma   90.00
#
_symmetry.space_group_name_H-M   'P 1'
#
loop_
_entity.id
_entity.type
_entity.pdbx_description
1 polymer ?
#
loop_
_entity_poly.entity_id
_entity_poly.type
_entity_poly.pdbx_seq_one_letter_code
_entity_poly.pdbx_strand_id
1 'polypeptide(L)'
;AAKYWGAKEISLKDIAFAVAIAFTIVTVSTKLAGVISGAFSGEDFVSKFIGGFFGNKYLLMTTFTMLLASAFPKQMSSVKGAQEIGTFLIYIFFAVIGAPASIPMIIKESPLLLVFALIIVAVNMIVSLIFGKIFNFSIEEIIIASNANIGGPTTAAAMAVSKGWGALIVPGLLVGTLGYVLGNYLGILVGIALH
;
A
#
# COMPACT_ATOMS: atom_id res chain seq x y z
N ALA A 1 -2.73 11.87 20.07
CA ALA A 1 -1.41 11.31 19.73
C ALA A 1 -1.02 10.18 20.69
N ALA A 2 -1.00 10.42 22.01
CA ALA A 2 -0.61 9.43 23.01
C ALA A 2 -1.42 8.13 22.95
N LYS A 3 -2.72 8.17 22.64
CA LYS A 3 -3.58 7.00 22.53
C LYS A 3 -3.28 6.14 21.30
N TYR A 4 -2.82 6.75 20.21
CA TYR A 4 -2.45 6.05 18.97
C TYR A 4 -1.09 5.35 19.10
N TRP A 5 -0.12 6.02 19.74
CA TRP A 5 1.24 5.53 19.93
C TRP A 5 1.46 4.87 21.31
N GLY A 6 0.41 4.76 22.12
CA GLY A 6 0.47 4.15 23.45
C GLY A 6 0.81 2.67 23.41
N ALA A 7 1.28 2.15 24.53
CA ALA A 7 1.54 0.72 24.70
C ALA A 7 0.27 -0.09 24.43
N LYS A 8 0.40 -1.16 23.64
CA LYS A 8 -0.68 -2.10 23.33
C LYS A 8 -0.34 -3.48 23.89
N GLU A 9 -1.33 -4.15 24.44
CA GLU A 9 -1.17 -5.52 24.91
C GLU A 9 -1.13 -6.47 23.71
N ILE A 10 0.06 -6.92 23.33
CA ILE A 10 0.31 -7.87 22.24
C ILE A 10 1.04 -9.07 22.84
N SER A 11 0.47 -10.25 22.67
CA SER A 11 1.09 -11.51 23.13
C SER A 11 2.00 -12.11 22.05
N LEU A 12 2.91 -13.00 22.45
CA LEU A 12 3.71 -13.76 21.51
C LEU A 12 2.84 -14.59 20.56
N LYS A 13 1.68 -15.07 21.04
CA LYS A 13 0.70 -15.80 20.23
C LYS A 13 0.12 -14.92 19.12
N ASP A 14 -0.20 -13.67 19.42
CA ASP A 14 -0.72 -12.71 18.43
C ASP A 14 0.32 -12.44 17.33
N ILE A 15 1.58 -12.25 17.73
CA ILE A 15 2.70 -12.07 16.79
C ILE A 15 2.86 -13.30 15.90
N ALA A 16 2.92 -14.49 16.50
CA ALA A 16 3.09 -15.74 15.77
C ALA A 16 1.94 -15.98 14.79
N PHE A 17 0.70 -15.67 15.18
CA PHE A 17 -0.48 -15.83 14.33
C PHE A 17 -0.47 -14.84 13.16
N ALA A 18 -0.17 -13.56 13.40
CA ALA A 18 -0.07 -12.55 12.35
C ALA A 18 1.03 -12.92 11.33
N VAL A 19 2.19 -13.35 11.80
CA VAL A 19 3.31 -13.77 10.96
C VAL A 19 2.96 -15.03 10.17
N ALA A 20 2.33 -16.04 10.81
CA ALA A 20 1.91 -17.26 10.13
C ALA A 20 0.91 -16.99 9.00
N ILE A 21 -0.08 -16.11 9.21
CA ILE A 21 -1.01 -15.69 8.15
C ILE A 21 -0.25 -15.04 7.01
N ALA A 22 0.64 -14.08 7.29
CA ALA A 22 1.41 -13.38 6.28
C ALA A 22 2.26 -14.35 5.45
N PHE A 23 3.01 -15.26 6.09
CA PHE A 23 3.80 -16.29 5.38
C PHE A 23 2.94 -17.23 4.54
N THR A 24 1.76 -17.62 5.04
CA THR A 24 0.83 -18.46 4.29
C THR A 24 0.35 -17.75 3.03
N ILE A 25 -0.10 -16.49 3.15
CA ILE A 25 -0.54 -15.69 2.00
C ILE A 25 0.59 -15.51 0.99
N VAL A 26 1.79 -15.15 1.44
CA VAL A 26 2.97 -14.98 0.56
C VAL A 26 3.30 -16.27 -0.17
N THR A 27 3.34 -17.40 0.54
CA THR A 27 3.68 -18.70 -0.05
C THR A 27 2.65 -19.14 -1.09
N VAL A 28 1.36 -19.06 -0.73
CA VAL A 28 0.26 -19.43 -1.65
C VAL A 28 0.25 -18.53 -2.87
N SER A 29 0.35 -17.21 -2.67
CA SER A 29 0.37 -16.24 -3.76
C SER A 29 1.56 -16.43 -4.70
N THR A 30 2.74 -16.67 -4.16
CA THR A 30 3.96 -16.88 -4.98
C THR A 30 3.87 -18.16 -5.80
N LYS A 31 3.42 -19.27 -5.19
CA LYS A 31 3.23 -20.53 -5.91
C LYS A 31 2.17 -20.42 -7.00
N LEU A 32 1.02 -19.83 -6.69
CA LEU A 32 -0.07 -19.66 -7.64
C LEU A 32 0.33 -18.72 -8.79
N ALA A 33 1.03 -17.63 -8.49
CA ALA A 33 1.59 -16.73 -9.51
C ALA A 33 2.50 -17.49 -10.48
N GLY A 34 3.40 -18.34 -9.96
CA GLY A 34 4.29 -19.16 -10.80
C GLY A 34 3.54 -20.13 -11.69
N VAL A 35 2.49 -20.77 -11.18
CA VAL A 35 1.64 -21.69 -11.98
C VAL A 35 0.90 -20.94 -13.07
N ILE A 36 0.27 -19.80 -12.76
CA ILE A 36 -0.48 -18.99 -13.73
C ILE A 36 0.46 -18.44 -14.79
N SER A 37 1.60 -17.81 -14.39
CA SER A 37 2.57 -17.26 -15.34
C SER A 37 3.17 -18.34 -16.24
N GLY A 38 3.40 -19.55 -15.73
CA GLY A 38 3.88 -20.70 -16.52
C GLY A 38 2.85 -21.22 -17.49
N ALA A 39 1.58 -21.25 -17.10
CA ALA A 39 0.47 -21.72 -17.96
C ALA A 39 0.14 -20.71 -19.09
N PHE A 40 0.36 -19.41 -18.85
CA PHE A 40 0.08 -18.32 -19.80
C PHE A 40 1.37 -17.61 -20.22
N SER A 41 2.32 -18.35 -20.76
CA SER A 41 3.63 -17.84 -21.24
C SER A 41 3.67 -17.51 -22.73
N GLY A 42 2.53 -17.53 -23.43
CA GLY A 42 2.42 -17.20 -24.85
C GLY A 42 2.72 -15.73 -25.16
N GLU A 43 3.10 -15.45 -26.41
CA GLU A 43 3.39 -14.07 -26.88
C GLU A 43 2.12 -13.28 -27.26
N ASP A 44 0.98 -13.94 -27.38
CA ASP A 44 -0.30 -13.32 -27.69
C ASP A 44 -0.77 -12.40 -26.56
N PHE A 45 -1.55 -11.38 -26.94
CA PHE A 45 -2.05 -10.37 -25.99
C PHE A 45 -2.83 -11.00 -24.80
N VAL A 46 -3.63 -12.04 -25.06
CA VAL A 46 -4.43 -12.69 -24.02
C VAL A 46 -3.53 -13.39 -23.00
N SER A 47 -2.52 -14.13 -23.47
CA SER A 47 -1.55 -14.80 -22.57
C SER A 47 -0.73 -13.79 -21.77
N LYS A 48 -0.24 -12.71 -22.40
CA LYS A 48 0.45 -11.62 -21.71
C LYS A 48 -0.44 -10.95 -20.66
N PHE A 49 -1.71 -10.68 -21.00
CA PHE A 49 -2.65 -10.08 -20.06
C PHE A 49 -2.97 -11.02 -18.89
N ILE A 50 -3.35 -12.27 -19.16
CA ILE A 50 -3.71 -13.22 -18.10
C ILE A 50 -2.48 -13.56 -17.25
N GLY A 51 -1.36 -13.89 -17.87
CA GLY A 51 -0.10 -14.20 -17.18
C GLY A 51 0.45 -13.02 -16.39
N GLY A 52 0.43 -11.82 -16.97
CA GLY A 52 0.93 -10.60 -16.33
C GLY A 52 0.03 -10.10 -15.20
N PHE A 53 -1.29 -10.14 -15.40
CA PHE A 53 -2.26 -9.66 -14.41
C PHE A 53 -2.52 -10.70 -13.32
N PHE A 54 -3.03 -11.88 -13.67
CA PHE A 54 -3.36 -12.92 -12.70
C PHE A 54 -2.14 -13.71 -12.19
N GLY A 55 -1.03 -13.71 -12.93
CA GLY A 55 0.25 -14.25 -12.49
C GLY A 55 1.09 -13.30 -11.65
N ASN A 56 0.59 -12.09 -11.33
CA ASN A 56 1.29 -11.15 -10.48
C ASN A 56 1.12 -11.52 -8.99
N LYS A 57 2.24 -11.88 -8.34
CA LYS A 57 2.24 -12.30 -6.93
C LYS A 57 1.73 -11.22 -5.97
N TYR A 58 1.99 -9.94 -6.25
CA TYR A 58 1.54 -8.84 -5.39
C TYR A 58 0.03 -8.63 -5.49
N LEU A 59 -0.53 -8.77 -6.69
CA LEU A 59 -1.97 -8.75 -6.91
C LEU A 59 -2.65 -9.88 -6.15
N LEU A 60 -2.12 -11.10 -6.25
CA LEU A 60 -2.64 -12.25 -5.53
C LEU A 60 -2.54 -12.09 -4.02
N MET A 61 -1.42 -11.56 -3.49
CA MET A 61 -1.28 -11.24 -2.05
C MET A 61 -2.35 -10.26 -1.60
N THR A 62 -2.58 -9.17 -2.35
CA THR A 62 -3.62 -8.18 -2.04
C THR A 62 -5.00 -8.81 -2.07
N THR A 63 -5.29 -9.61 -3.10
CA THR A 63 -6.58 -10.29 -3.27
C THR A 63 -6.85 -11.27 -2.12
N PHE A 64 -5.89 -12.15 -1.80
CA PHE A 64 -6.07 -13.11 -0.72
C PHE A 64 -6.20 -12.45 0.64
N THR A 65 -5.42 -11.40 0.92
CA THR A 65 -5.55 -10.64 2.16
C THR A 65 -6.92 -10.00 2.28
N MET A 66 -7.41 -9.37 1.20
CA MET A 66 -8.73 -8.74 1.15
C MET A 66 -9.85 -9.79 1.33
N LEU A 67 -9.78 -10.92 0.62
CA LEU A 67 -10.76 -12.00 0.74
C LEU A 67 -10.78 -12.58 2.15
N LEU A 68 -9.61 -12.83 2.75
CA LEU A 68 -9.50 -13.34 4.10
C LEU A 68 -10.09 -12.36 5.13
N ALA A 69 -9.76 -11.09 5.02
CA ALA A 69 -10.29 -10.05 5.89
C ALA A 69 -11.81 -9.86 5.74
N SER A 70 -12.33 -10.01 4.51
CA SER A 70 -13.76 -9.89 4.22
C SER A 70 -14.56 -11.13 4.65
N ALA A 71 -14.00 -12.33 4.46
CA ALA A 71 -14.65 -13.58 4.83
C ALA A 71 -14.65 -13.82 6.35
N PHE A 72 -13.59 -13.39 7.04
CA PHE A 72 -13.39 -13.62 8.47
C PHE A 72 -13.15 -12.32 9.25
N PRO A 73 -14.04 -11.31 9.16
CA PRO A 73 -13.78 -9.98 9.73
C PRO A 73 -13.57 -10.01 11.25
N LYS A 74 -14.33 -10.83 11.98
CA LYS A 74 -14.22 -10.95 13.44
C LYS A 74 -12.88 -11.56 13.86
N GLN A 75 -12.44 -12.59 13.16
CA GLN A 75 -11.17 -13.28 13.43
C GLN A 75 -9.98 -12.36 13.09
N MET A 76 -10.04 -11.70 11.93
CA MET A 76 -8.98 -10.78 11.49
C MET A 76 -8.88 -9.54 12.37
N SER A 77 -9.99 -8.98 12.82
CA SER A 77 -9.99 -7.85 13.77
C SER A 77 -9.49 -8.23 15.18
N SER A 78 -9.52 -9.51 15.53
CA SER A 78 -9.01 -10.00 16.81
C SER A 78 -7.50 -10.24 16.82
N VAL A 79 -6.83 -10.23 15.65
CA VAL A 79 -5.37 -10.39 15.55
C VAL A 79 -4.70 -9.11 16.01
N LYS A 80 -4.31 -9.10 17.29
CA LYS A 80 -3.60 -7.95 17.87
C LYS A 80 -2.19 -7.86 17.31
N GLY A 81 -1.70 -6.62 17.13
CA GLY A 81 -0.32 -6.38 16.71
C GLY A 81 -0.04 -6.50 15.21
N ALA A 82 -0.98 -6.94 14.38
CA ALA A 82 -0.76 -7.05 12.94
C ALA A 82 -0.40 -5.70 12.30
N GLN A 83 -1.08 -4.62 12.70
CA GLN A 83 -0.81 -3.27 12.22
C GLN A 83 0.57 -2.77 12.71
N GLU A 84 0.89 -3.01 13.96
CA GLU A 84 2.17 -2.60 14.58
C GLU A 84 3.35 -3.31 13.92
N ILE A 85 3.25 -4.63 13.74
CA ILE A 85 4.27 -5.43 13.05
C ILE A 85 4.41 -4.97 11.60
N GLY A 86 3.30 -4.80 10.90
CA GLY A 86 3.30 -4.31 9.52
C GLY A 86 3.95 -2.94 9.39
N THR A 87 3.61 -2.00 10.26
CA THR A 87 4.22 -0.66 10.30
C THR A 87 5.71 -0.73 10.61
N PHE A 88 6.13 -1.56 11.56
CA PHE A 88 7.54 -1.77 11.88
C PHE A 88 8.33 -2.31 10.69
N LEU A 89 7.78 -3.32 10.00
CA LEU A 89 8.40 -3.89 8.81
C LEU A 89 8.49 -2.89 7.65
N ILE A 90 7.48 -2.02 7.49
CA ILE A 90 7.53 -0.92 6.50
C ILE A 90 8.64 0.08 6.85
N TYR A 91 8.85 0.41 8.12
CA TYR A 91 9.96 1.28 8.52
C TYR A 91 11.33 0.65 8.26
N ILE A 92 11.49 -0.65 8.55
CA ILE A 92 12.71 -1.39 8.19
C ILE A 92 12.92 -1.35 6.67
N PHE A 93 11.88 -1.61 5.89
CA PHE A 93 11.92 -1.56 4.44
C PHE A 93 12.36 -0.18 3.92
N PHE A 94 11.80 0.90 4.44
CA PHE A 94 12.21 2.25 4.08
C PHE A 94 13.65 2.56 4.48
N ALA A 95 14.09 2.09 5.65
CA ALA A 95 15.48 2.26 6.08
C ALA A 95 16.45 1.51 5.16
N VAL A 96 16.13 0.28 4.79
CA VAL A 96 16.95 -0.55 3.89
C VAL A 96 17.04 0.05 2.49
N ILE A 97 15.94 0.56 1.96
CA ILE A 97 15.94 1.22 0.64
C ILE A 97 16.59 2.60 0.69
N GLY A 98 16.35 3.35 1.77
CA GLY A 98 16.87 4.70 1.93
C GLY A 98 18.35 4.78 2.28
N ALA A 99 18.87 3.79 3.02
CA ALA A 99 20.26 3.81 3.47
C ALA A 99 21.30 3.90 2.32
N PRO A 100 21.17 3.15 1.21
CA PRO A 100 22.06 3.30 0.06
C PRO A 100 21.72 4.50 -0.82
N ALA A 101 20.59 5.18 -0.61
CA ALA A 101 20.15 6.27 -1.45
C ALA A 101 21.03 7.52 -1.22
N SER A 102 21.79 7.91 -2.22
CA SER A 102 22.57 9.13 -2.26
C SER A 102 21.89 10.15 -3.15
N ILE A 103 21.50 11.31 -2.59
CA ILE A 103 20.87 12.39 -3.38
C ILE A 103 21.76 12.81 -4.57
N PRO A 104 23.09 13.02 -4.40
CA PRO A 104 23.96 13.32 -5.53
C PRO A 104 23.99 12.21 -6.59
N MET A 105 23.95 10.94 -6.18
CA MET A 105 23.93 9.79 -7.09
C MET A 105 22.61 9.71 -7.88
N ILE A 106 21.47 9.93 -7.22
CA ILE A 106 20.15 9.97 -7.86
C ILE A 106 20.11 11.07 -8.92
N ILE A 107 20.58 12.27 -8.59
CA ILE A 107 20.61 13.40 -9.54
C ILE A 107 21.53 13.09 -10.72
N LYS A 108 22.65 12.41 -10.49
CA LYS A 108 23.65 12.12 -11.53
C LYS A 108 23.26 10.92 -12.41
N GLU A 109 22.75 9.84 -11.80
CA GLU A 109 22.52 8.59 -12.49
C GLU A 109 21.05 8.39 -12.93
N SER A 110 20.11 9.03 -12.24
CA SER A 110 18.67 8.85 -12.52
C SER A 110 17.86 10.14 -12.42
N PRO A 111 18.28 11.24 -13.08
CA PRO A 111 17.58 12.53 -13.00
C PRO A 111 16.14 12.45 -13.49
N LEU A 112 15.88 11.62 -14.50
CA LEU A 112 14.53 11.43 -15.06
C LEU A 112 13.58 10.78 -14.07
N LEU A 113 14.05 9.85 -13.22
CA LEU A 113 13.20 9.24 -12.17
C LEU A 113 12.83 10.26 -11.11
N LEU A 114 13.75 11.16 -10.76
CA LEU A 114 13.47 12.25 -9.82
C LEU A 114 12.39 13.20 -10.38
N VAL A 115 12.52 13.60 -11.65
CA VAL A 115 11.51 14.43 -12.33
C VAL A 115 10.17 13.72 -12.42
N PHE A 116 10.18 12.44 -12.77
CA PHE A 116 8.97 11.61 -12.83
C PHE A 116 8.26 11.54 -11.47
N ALA A 117 9.00 11.27 -10.39
CA ALA A 117 8.45 11.27 -9.04
C ALA A 117 7.87 12.63 -8.65
N LEU A 118 8.56 13.72 -8.97
CA LEU A 118 8.07 15.08 -8.74
C LEU A 118 6.76 15.36 -9.48
N ILE A 119 6.66 14.94 -10.74
CA ILE A 119 5.44 15.08 -11.55
C ILE A 119 4.28 14.30 -10.91
N ILE A 120 4.50 13.04 -10.49
CA ILE A 120 3.46 12.23 -9.84
C ILE A 120 2.94 12.93 -8.58
N VAL A 121 3.83 13.41 -7.72
CA VAL A 121 3.45 14.12 -6.49
C VAL A 121 2.71 15.40 -6.80
N ALA A 122 3.20 16.21 -7.75
CA ALA A 122 2.57 17.46 -8.15
C ALA A 122 1.17 17.23 -8.74
N VAL A 123 1.03 16.25 -9.63
CA VAL A 123 -0.27 15.88 -10.22
C VAL A 123 -1.23 15.40 -9.14
N ASN A 124 -0.79 14.53 -8.24
CA ASN A 124 -1.62 14.08 -7.13
C ASN A 124 -2.13 15.24 -6.28
N MET A 125 -1.27 16.18 -5.91
CA MET A 125 -1.65 17.37 -5.12
C MET A 125 -2.65 18.26 -5.89
N ILE A 126 -2.37 18.55 -7.15
CA ILE A 126 -3.24 19.41 -7.98
C ILE A 126 -4.62 18.76 -8.14
N VAL A 127 -4.66 17.49 -8.51
CA VAL A 127 -5.91 16.74 -8.68
C VAL A 127 -6.68 16.69 -7.36
N SER A 128 -6.04 16.37 -6.25
CA SER A 128 -6.67 16.32 -4.93
C SER A 128 -7.25 17.68 -4.52
N LEU A 129 -6.53 18.78 -4.77
CA LEU A 129 -7.01 20.12 -4.46
C LEU A 129 -8.19 20.53 -5.34
N ILE A 130 -8.14 20.27 -6.66
CA ILE A 130 -9.21 20.61 -7.60
C ILE A 130 -10.48 19.84 -7.24
N PHE A 131 -10.41 18.52 -7.18
CA PHE A 131 -11.57 17.69 -6.86
C PHE A 131 -12.06 17.90 -5.43
N GLY A 132 -11.17 18.06 -4.48
CA GLY A 132 -11.52 18.38 -3.11
C GLY A 132 -12.33 19.70 -3.02
N LYS A 133 -11.93 20.72 -3.77
CA LYS A 133 -12.68 21.98 -3.84
C LYS A 133 -14.04 21.81 -4.53
N ILE A 134 -14.11 21.04 -5.62
CA ILE A 134 -15.36 20.77 -6.34
C ILE A 134 -16.36 20.05 -5.43
N PHE A 135 -15.91 19.09 -4.66
CA PHE A 135 -16.75 18.30 -3.74
C PHE A 135 -16.91 18.93 -2.34
N ASN A 136 -16.41 20.15 -2.13
CA ASN A 136 -16.49 20.90 -0.87
C ASN A 136 -15.86 20.16 0.34
N PHE A 137 -14.79 19.40 0.13
CA PHE A 137 -14.01 18.85 1.23
C PHE A 137 -13.18 19.94 1.92
N SER A 138 -12.97 19.77 3.22
CA SER A 138 -12.08 20.65 3.99
C SER A 138 -10.63 20.47 3.52
N ILE A 139 -9.79 21.47 3.78
CA ILE A 139 -8.37 21.40 3.39
C ILE A 139 -7.64 20.27 4.13
N GLU A 140 -8.04 19.98 5.36
CA GLU A 140 -7.51 18.89 6.18
C GLU A 140 -7.81 17.53 5.56
N GLU A 141 -9.04 17.32 5.08
CA GLU A 141 -9.44 16.11 4.38
C GLU A 141 -8.66 15.92 3.09
N ILE A 142 -8.49 16.99 2.30
CA ILE A 142 -7.72 16.96 1.05
C ILE A 142 -6.25 16.60 1.32
N ILE A 143 -5.64 17.21 2.33
CA ILE A 143 -4.25 16.94 2.71
C ILE A 143 -4.08 15.49 3.15
N ILE A 144 -4.98 14.97 3.98
CA ILE A 144 -4.92 13.58 4.44
C ILE A 144 -5.14 12.60 3.28
N ALA A 145 -6.09 12.87 2.38
CA ALA A 145 -6.32 12.06 1.19
C ALA A 145 -5.10 12.03 0.25
N SER A 146 -4.51 13.20 -0.03
CA SER A 146 -3.28 13.30 -0.84
C SER A 146 -2.11 12.56 -0.18
N ASN A 147 -1.92 12.70 1.13
CA ASN A 147 -0.90 11.98 1.87
C ASN A 147 -1.13 10.46 1.84
N ALA A 148 -2.38 10.02 1.98
CA ALA A 148 -2.74 8.60 1.91
C ALA A 148 -2.37 7.97 0.55
N ASN A 149 -2.50 8.72 -0.55
CA ASN A 149 -2.12 8.27 -1.88
C ASN A 149 -0.60 8.23 -2.12
N ILE A 150 0.16 9.12 -1.50
CA ILE A 150 1.62 9.23 -1.69
C ILE A 150 2.37 8.36 -0.68
N GLY A 151 2.03 8.52 0.61
CA GLY A 151 2.76 7.88 1.71
C GLY A 151 2.04 6.68 2.33
N GLY A 152 0.78 6.46 1.94
CA GLY A 152 -0.05 5.36 2.41
C GLY A 152 -0.78 5.62 3.74
N PRO A 153 -1.53 4.63 4.23
CA PRO A 153 -2.42 4.79 5.38
C PRO A 153 -1.71 5.18 6.68
N THR A 154 -0.51 4.64 6.91
CA THR A 154 0.26 4.90 8.14
C THR A 154 0.75 6.33 8.22
N THR A 155 1.23 6.91 7.11
CA THR A 155 1.70 8.30 7.06
C THR A 155 0.54 9.28 7.16
N ALA A 156 -0.60 8.97 6.54
CA ALA A 156 -1.83 9.76 6.66
C ALA A 156 -2.35 9.79 8.10
N ALA A 157 -2.40 8.63 8.77
CA ALA A 157 -2.78 8.55 10.17
C ALA A 157 -1.79 9.30 11.08
N ALA A 158 -0.47 9.14 10.86
CA ALA A 158 0.55 9.85 11.62
C ALA A 158 0.42 11.37 11.46
N MET A 159 0.16 11.86 10.24
CA MET A 159 -0.09 13.27 9.99
C MET A 159 -1.36 13.75 10.71
N ALA A 160 -2.48 13.03 10.60
CA ALA A 160 -3.72 13.37 11.29
C ALA A 160 -3.52 13.46 12.81
N VAL A 161 -2.77 12.51 13.40
CA VAL A 161 -2.41 12.51 14.82
C VAL A 161 -1.57 13.73 15.18
N SER A 162 -0.52 14.03 14.39
CA SER A 162 0.41 15.13 14.68
C SER A 162 -0.26 16.50 14.58
N LYS A 163 -1.27 16.63 13.72
CA LYS A 163 -2.04 17.88 13.53
C LYS A 163 -3.25 17.98 14.47
N GLY A 164 -3.53 16.96 15.27
CA GLY A 164 -4.70 16.95 16.14
C GLY A 164 -6.04 16.69 15.42
N TRP A 165 -5.99 16.25 14.16
CA TRP A 165 -7.17 15.94 13.34
C TRP A 165 -7.71 14.53 13.64
N GLY A 166 -8.12 14.30 14.90
CA GLY A 166 -8.51 12.98 15.38
C GLY A 166 -9.62 12.30 14.57
N ALA A 167 -10.57 13.08 14.05
CA ALA A 167 -11.65 12.57 13.21
C ALA A 167 -11.17 12.01 11.87
N LEU A 168 -10.00 12.42 11.37
CA LEU A 168 -9.44 11.99 10.09
C LEU A 168 -8.50 10.79 10.18
N ILE A 169 -8.19 10.29 11.38
CA ILE A 169 -7.30 9.14 11.56
C ILE A 169 -7.89 7.89 10.87
N VAL A 170 -9.13 7.54 11.23
CA VAL A 170 -9.79 6.35 10.67
C VAL A 170 -10.09 6.50 9.18
N PRO A 171 -10.70 7.62 8.70
CA PRO A 171 -10.86 7.85 7.27
C PRO A 171 -9.55 7.77 6.48
N GLY A 172 -8.48 8.38 6.98
CA GLY A 172 -7.16 8.35 6.34
C GLY A 172 -6.59 6.94 6.21
N LEU A 173 -6.73 6.11 7.25
CA LEU A 173 -6.36 4.69 7.20
C LEU A 173 -7.17 3.92 6.16
N LEU A 174 -8.49 4.10 6.15
CA LEU A 174 -9.39 3.39 5.23
C LEU A 174 -9.12 3.76 3.77
N VAL A 175 -9.02 5.07 3.47
CA VAL A 175 -8.74 5.57 2.11
C VAL A 175 -7.37 5.09 1.63
N GLY A 176 -6.34 5.16 2.47
CA GLY A 176 -5.01 4.68 2.13
C GLY A 176 -4.98 3.17 1.88
N THR A 177 -5.70 2.38 2.68
CA THR A 177 -5.81 0.93 2.50
C THR A 177 -6.57 0.59 1.20
N LEU A 178 -7.67 1.29 0.93
CA LEU A 178 -8.40 1.15 -0.34
C LEU A 178 -7.53 1.54 -1.53
N GLY A 179 -6.72 2.59 -1.38
CA GLY A 179 -5.75 3.03 -2.37
C GLY A 179 -4.71 1.96 -2.69
N TYR A 180 -4.24 1.20 -1.72
CA TYR A 180 -3.34 0.06 -1.96
C TYR A 180 -4.02 -1.04 -2.78
N VAL A 181 -5.29 -1.34 -2.49
CA VAL A 181 -6.05 -2.34 -3.26
C VAL A 181 -6.25 -1.85 -4.70
N LEU A 182 -6.92 -0.72 -4.89
CA LEU A 182 -7.26 -0.19 -6.21
C LEU A 182 -6.01 0.16 -7.03
N GLY A 183 -5.03 0.81 -6.41
CA GLY A 183 -3.78 1.22 -7.06
C GLY A 183 -2.97 0.04 -7.56
N ASN A 184 -2.97 -1.08 -6.85
CA ASN A 184 -2.29 -2.29 -7.28
C ASN A 184 -2.92 -2.87 -8.56
N TYR A 185 -4.26 -2.97 -8.60
CA TYR A 185 -4.98 -3.43 -9.79
C TYR A 185 -4.80 -2.49 -10.99
N LEU A 186 -5.03 -1.19 -10.77
CA LEU A 186 -4.93 -0.19 -11.84
C LEU A 186 -3.50 -0.02 -12.35
N GLY A 187 -2.52 -0.02 -11.45
CA GLY A 187 -1.11 0.09 -11.81
C GLY A 187 -0.63 -1.06 -12.67
N ILE A 188 -1.03 -2.29 -12.35
CA ILE A 188 -0.68 -3.46 -13.16
C ILE A 188 -1.38 -3.42 -14.52
N LEU A 189 -2.68 -3.05 -14.56
CA LEU A 189 -3.41 -2.89 -15.82
C LEU A 189 -2.74 -1.88 -16.75
N VAL A 190 -2.38 -0.71 -16.23
CA VAL A 190 -1.69 0.33 -17.00
C VAL A 190 -0.31 -0.16 -17.45
N GLY A 191 0.44 -0.83 -16.57
CA GLY A 191 1.74 -1.40 -16.91
C GLY A 191 1.68 -2.40 -18.06
N ILE A 192 0.67 -3.28 -18.07
CA ILE A 192 0.46 -4.25 -19.16
C ILE A 192 0.01 -3.56 -20.46
N ALA A 193 -0.82 -2.52 -20.35
CA ALA A 193 -1.32 -1.80 -21.53
C ALA A 193 -0.24 -0.95 -22.23
N LEU A 194 0.83 -0.57 -21.51
CA LEU A 194 1.94 0.23 -22.05
C LEU A 194 3.11 -0.62 -22.59
N HIS A 195 3.10 -1.94 -22.38
CA HIS A 195 4.06 -2.91 -22.89
C HIS A 195 3.46 -3.76 -24.00
#